data_1e051ab56f24008b14ab902a7885e498
#
_entry.id   1e051ab56f24008b14ab902a7885e498
#
_cell.length_a   1.000
_cell.length_b   1.000
_cell.length_c   1.000
_cell.angle_alpha   90.00
_cell.angle_beta   90.00
_cell.angle_gamma   90.00
#
_symmetry.space_group_name_H-M   'P 1'
#
loop_
_entity.id
_entity.type
_entity.pdbx_description
1 polymer ?
#
loop_
_entity_poly.entity_id
_entity_poly.type
_entity_poly.pdbx_seq_one_letter_code
_entity_poly.pdbx_strand_id
1 'polypeptide(L)'
;MELGTERIRKLLVQYAVPAIIAMTASSLYNMVDSIFIGHGVGALAISGLALTFPLMNLAAAFGSLVGVGAATLVSMRLGQRDYETAQRILGNVVVLNLIIGISFGLLTLVFLDPILYFFGASDATIGYAREYMSVILWGNVVTHMYLGLNAVLRAAGHPRKAMYATILTVTINAILDPLFIFGFGWGIRGAAIATVLAQILALVWQFRIFSDRNELLHFRRGIYRLKGKIVRNVLAIGMSPFLMN
;
A
#
# COMPACT_ATOMS: atom_id res chain seq x y z
N MET A 1 20.75 -14.70 -0.63
CA MET A 1 20.63 -14.47 -2.09
C MET A 1 21.77 -13.58 -2.52
N GLU A 2 22.65 -14.07 -3.39
CA GLU A 2 23.85 -13.36 -3.78
C GLU A 2 23.59 -12.54 -5.04
N LEU A 3 23.02 -11.34 -4.87
CA LEU A 3 22.70 -10.41 -5.97
C LEU A 3 23.96 -10.08 -6.83
N GLY A 4 25.16 -10.21 -6.26
CA GLY A 4 26.43 -9.93 -6.96
C GLY A 4 27.02 -11.10 -7.74
N THR A 5 26.54 -12.32 -7.59
CA THR A 5 27.12 -13.54 -8.18
C THR A 5 26.23 -14.25 -9.18
N GLU A 6 24.92 -13.96 -9.20
CA GLU A 6 23.96 -14.57 -10.10
C GLU A 6 23.97 -13.91 -11.49
N ARG A 7 23.61 -14.70 -12.52
CA ARG A 7 23.49 -14.20 -13.90
C ARG A 7 22.40 -13.15 -14.00
N ILE A 8 22.65 -12.02 -14.67
CA ILE A 8 21.74 -10.89 -14.84
C ILE A 8 20.37 -11.33 -15.37
N ARG A 9 20.31 -12.23 -16.35
CA ARG A 9 19.06 -12.76 -16.90
C ARG A 9 18.22 -13.47 -15.84
N LYS A 10 18.86 -14.26 -14.95
CA LYS A 10 18.15 -14.98 -13.89
C LYS A 10 17.57 -14.01 -12.86
N LEU A 11 18.36 -13.00 -12.46
CA LEU A 11 17.92 -11.95 -11.56
C LEU A 11 16.78 -11.14 -12.17
N LEU A 12 16.89 -10.75 -13.44
CA LEU A 12 15.84 -10.01 -14.13
C LEU A 12 14.50 -10.77 -14.08
N VAL A 13 14.49 -12.03 -14.46
CA VAL A 13 13.26 -12.87 -14.43
C VAL A 13 12.75 -13.01 -12.99
N GLN A 14 13.64 -13.21 -12.04
CA GLN A 14 13.28 -13.42 -10.62
C GLN A 14 12.60 -12.20 -9.99
N TYR A 15 12.90 -10.98 -10.45
CA TYR A 15 12.28 -9.74 -9.97
C TYR A 15 11.14 -9.26 -10.87
N ALA A 16 11.29 -9.34 -12.20
CA ALA A 16 10.31 -8.86 -13.14
C ALA A 16 9.02 -9.69 -13.14
N VAL A 17 9.13 -11.02 -13.14
CA VAL A 17 7.95 -11.89 -13.18
C VAL A 17 7.04 -11.69 -11.96
N PRO A 18 7.53 -11.72 -10.70
CA PRO A 18 6.69 -11.43 -9.54
C PRO A 18 6.08 -10.01 -9.59
N ALA A 19 6.81 -9.02 -10.07
CA ALA A 19 6.31 -7.65 -10.19
C ALA A 19 5.17 -7.56 -11.21
N ILE A 20 5.34 -8.15 -12.40
CA ILE A 20 4.31 -8.19 -13.45
C ILE A 20 3.04 -8.90 -12.93
N ILE A 21 3.18 -10.05 -12.29
CA ILE A 21 2.05 -10.80 -11.72
C ILE A 21 1.33 -9.92 -10.67
N ALA A 22 2.05 -9.28 -9.76
CA ALA A 22 1.46 -8.43 -8.74
C ALA A 22 0.73 -7.22 -9.34
N MET A 23 1.33 -6.56 -10.33
CA MET A 23 0.69 -5.41 -11.01
C MET A 23 -0.55 -5.83 -11.79
N THR A 24 -0.50 -6.96 -12.52
CA THR A 24 -1.65 -7.51 -13.24
C THR A 24 -2.77 -7.87 -12.26
N ALA A 25 -2.46 -8.55 -11.16
CA ALA A 25 -3.44 -8.88 -10.12
C ALA A 25 -4.08 -7.62 -9.54
N SER A 26 -3.30 -6.59 -9.24
CA SER A 26 -3.84 -5.31 -8.73
C SER A 26 -4.74 -4.59 -9.74
N SER A 27 -4.41 -4.65 -11.04
CA SER A 27 -5.24 -4.06 -12.09
C SER A 27 -6.57 -4.80 -12.25
N LEU A 28 -6.53 -6.14 -12.24
CA LEU A 28 -7.74 -6.98 -12.27
C LEU A 28 -8.61 -6.76 -11.05
N TYR A 29 -8.01 -6.59 -9.87
CA TYR A 29 -8.71 -6.27 -8.64
C TYR A 29 -9.56 -5.00 -8.79
N ASN A 30 -8.98 -3.88 -9.21
CA ASN A 30 -9.72 -2.62 -9.38
C ASN A 30 -10.92 -2.77 -10.35
N MET A 31 -10.76 -3.59 -11.38
CA MET A 31 -11.82 -3.87 -12.35
C MET A 31 -12.93 -4.72 -11.73
N VAL A 32 -12.58 -5.76 -10.98
CA VAL A 32 -13.53 -6.66 -10.30
C VAL A 32 -14.32 -5.91 -9.22
N ASP A 33 -13.64 -5.10 -8.41
CA ASP A 33 -14.26 -4.26 -7.38
C ASP A 33 -15.30 -3.29 -8.00
N SER A 34 -14.93 -2.62 -9.09
CA SER A 34 -15.84 -1.74 -9.83
C SER A 34 -17.06 -2.48 -10.39
N ILE A 35 -16.90 -3.72 -10.86
CA ILE A 35 -17.99 -4.57 -11.35
C ILE A 35 -18.94 -4.92 -10.20
N PHE A 36 -18.44 -5.34 -9.06
CA PHE A 36 -19.29 -5.67 -7.91
C PHE A 36 -20.04 -4.46 -7.37
N ILE A 37 -19.40 -3.30 -7.27
CA ILE A 37 -20.05 -2.05 -6.87
C ILE A 37 -21.15 -1.66 -7.88
N GLY A 38 -20.85 -1.76 -9.18
CA GLY A 38 -21.82 -1.41 -10.23
C GLY A 38 -23.05 -2.28 -10.23
N HIS A 39 -22.91 -3.59 -10.04
CA HIS A 39 -24.05 -4.52 -9.98
C HIS A 39 -24.77 -4.49 -8.63
N GLY A 40 -24.07 -4.28 -7.54
CA GLY A 40 -24.64 -4.34 -6.20
C GLY A 40 -25.23 -3.05 -5.68
N VAL A 41 -24.74 -1.90 -6.16
CA VAL A 41 -25.14 -0.59 -5.65
C VAL A 41 -25.72 0.31 -6.74
N GLY A 42 -25.18 0.24 -7.95
CA GLY A 42 -25.68 0.92 -9.13
C GLY A 42 -24.75 1.97 -9.73
N ALA A 43 -25.20 2.62 -10.81
CA ALA A 43 -24.40 3.55 -11.62
C ALA A 43 -23.90 4.80 -10.85
N LEU A 44 -24.72 5.33 -9.96
CA LEU A 44 -24.33 6.49 -9.13
C LEU A 44 -23.22 6.16 -8.15
N ALA A 45 -23.16 4.91 -7.66
CA ALA A 45 -22.07 4.45 -6.80
C ALA A 45 -20.75 4.32 -7.58
N ILE A 46 -20.79 3.86 -8.84
CA ILE A 46 -19.59 3.85 -9.71
C ILE A 46 -19.12 5.29 -9.94
N SER A 47 -20.03 6.21 -10.20
CA SER A 47 -19.67 7.62 -10.37
C SER A 47 -19.07 8.20 -9.09
N GLY A 48 -19.63 7.88 -7.93
CA GLY A 48 -19.07 8.24 -6.62
C GLY A 48 -17.68 7.65 -6.40
N LEU A 49 -17.46 6.37 -6.73
CA LEU A 49 -16.16 5.70 -6.66
C LEU A 49 -15.14 6.39 -7.57
N ALA A 50 -15.52 6.72 -8.81
CA ALA A 50 -14.62 7.37 -9.76
C ALA A 50 -14.09 8.72 -9.24
N LEU A 51 -14.89 9.46 -8.49
CA LEU A 51 -14.50 10.73 -7.86
C LEU A 51 -13.47 10.55 -6.74
N THR A 52 -13.35 9.36 -6.18
CA THR A 52 -12.37 9.06 -5.13
C THR A 52 -10.99 8.70 -5.68
N PHE A 53 -10.86 8.32 -6.97
CA PHE A 53 -9.59 7.89 -7.56
C PHE A 53 -8.46 8.92 -7.44
N PRO A 54 -8.64 10.22 -7.70
CA PRO A 54 -7.57 11.18 -7.52
C PRO A 54 -7.03 11.21 -6.08
N LEU A 55 -7.93 11.11 -5.11
CA LEU A 55 -7.59 11.11 -3.70
C LEU A 55 -6.92 9.80 -3.27
N MET A 56 -7.38 8.67 -3.78
CA MET A 56 -6.74 7.36 -3.58
C MET A 56 -5.33 7.32 -4.19
N ASN A 57 -5.17 7.86 -5.40
CA ASN A 57 -3.86 7.95 -6.04
C ASN A 57 -2.91 8.84 -5.25
N LEU A 58 -3.39 9.97 -4.72
CA LEU A 58 -2.59 10.83 -3.85
C LEU A 58 -2.18 10.11 -2.56
N ALA A 59 -3.11 9.39 -1.92
CA ALA A 59 -2.80 8.57 -0.75
C ALA A 59 -1.75 7.49 -1.07
N ALA A 60 -1.90 6.80 -2.20
CA ALA A 60 -0.93 5.79 -2.65
C ALA A 60 0.44 6.41 -2.97
N ALA A 61 0.48 7.63 -3.53
CA ALA A 61 1.72 8.36 -3.80
C ALA A 61 2.48 8.67 -2.49
N PHE A 62 1.80 9.09 -1.43
CA PHE A 62 2.42 9.28 -0.10
C PHE A 62 2.93 7.97 0.51
N GLY A 63 2.20 6.87 0.38
CA GLY A 63 2.66 5.54 0.79
C GLY A 63 3.88 5.09 -0.01
N SER A 64 3.89 5.35 -1.32
CA SER A 64 5.01 5.04 -2.21
C SER A 64 6.23 5.91 -1.95
N LEU A 65 6.06 7.17 -1.58
CA LEU A 65 7.14 8.09 -1.20
C LEU A 65 8.08 7.44 -0.18
N VAL A 66 7.53 6.92 0.90
CA VAL A 66 8.31 6.24 1.94
C VAL A 66 8.80 4.88 1.45
N GLY A 67 7.93 4.10 0.81
CA GLY A 67 8.22 2.73 0.38
C GLY A 67 9.36 2.66 -0.63
N VAL A 68 9.29 3.45 -1.71
CA VAL A 68 10.30 3.46 -2.78
C VAL A 68 11.61 4.06 -2.30
N GLY A 69 11.54 5.17 -1.56
CA GLY A 69 12.74 5.79 -0.99
C GLY A 69 13.49 4.85 -0.05
N ALA A 70 12.77 4.15 0.81
CA ALA A 70 13.36 3.18 1.74
C ALA A 70 13.88 1.93 1.01
N ALA A 71 13.15 1.41 0.02
CA ALA A 71 13.57 0.25 -0.76
C ALA A 71 14.90 0.50 -1.47
N THR A 72 15.06 1.67 -2.07
CA THR A 72 16.33 2.08 -2.71
C THR A 72 17.47 2.14 -1.70
N LEU A 73 17.26 2.78 -0.54
CA LEU A 73 18.29 2.86 0.49
C LEU A 73 18.61 1.49 1.09
N VAL A 74 17.63 0.63 1.34
CA VAL A 74 17.82 -0.74 1.83
C VAL A 74 18.69 -1.51 0.84
N SER A 75 18.34 -1.52 -0.46
CA SER A 75 19.11 -2.21 -1.48
C SER A 75 20.57 -1.73 -1.53
N MET A 76 20.77 -0.41 -1.44
CA MET A 76 22.11 0.19 -1.44
C MET A 76 22.92 -0.24 -0.20
N ARG A 77 22.31 -0.22 1.00
CA ARG A 77 22.98 -0.60 2.24
C ARG A 77 23.28 -2.09 2.31
N LEU A 78 22.37 -2.93 1.81
CA LEU A 78 22.60 -4.37 1.71
C LEU A 78 23.76 -4.68 0.75
N GLY A 79 23.85 -3.98 -0.40
CA GLY A 79 24.96 -4.08 -1.33
C GLY A 79 26.31 -3.66 -0.71
N GLN A 80 26.30 -2.66 0.19
CA GLN A 80 27.45 -2.21 0.98
C GLN A 80 27.76 -3.10 2.20
N ARG A 81 26.97 -4.16 2.44
CA ARG A 81 27.02 -5.02 3.63
C ARG A 81 26.77 -4.27 4.96
N ASP A 82 26.16 -3.08 4.89
CA ASP A 82 25.77 -2.28 6.06
C ASP A 82 24.38 -2.71 6.56
N TYR A 83 24.35 -3.92 7.14
CA TYR A 83 23.10 -4.54 7.62
C TYR A 83 22.48 -3.77 8.78
N GLU A 84 23.29 -3.10 9.60
CA GLU A 84 22.77 -2.32 10.73
C GLU A 84 21.98 -1.10 10.25
N THR A 85 22.49 -0.37 9.28
CA THR A 85 21.76 0.77 8.69
C THR A 85 20.53 0.28 7.93
N ALA A 86 20.61 -0.81 7.16
CA ALA A 86 19.46 -1.40 6.50
C ALA A 86 18.35 -1.78 7.49
N GLN A 87 18.71 -2.36 8.63
CA GLN A 87 17.81 -2.70 9.72
C GLN A 87 17.13 -1.47 10.33
N ARG A 88 17.89 -0.37 10.52
CA ARG A 88 17.35 0.91 11.03
C ARG A 88 16.41 1.56 10.01
N ILE A 89 16.66 1.41 8.71
CA ILE A 89 15.75 1.90 7.66
C ILE A 89 14.40 1.20 7.78
N LEU A 90 14.35 -0.13 7.98
CA LEU A 90 13.09 -0.86 8.20
C LEU A 90 12.27 -0.26 9.35
N GLY A 91 12.90 0.00 10.50
CA GLY A 91 12.19 0.62 11.65
C GLY A 91 11.71 2.04 11.35
N ASN A 92 12.53 2.84 10.64
CA ASN A 92 12.15 4.20 10.24
C ASN A 92 10.97 4.19 9.24
N VAL A 93 10.89 3.20 8.34
CA VAL A 93 9.74 3.01 7.43
C VAL A 93 8.45 2.80 8.20
N VAL A 94 8.48 1.95 9.22
CA VAL A 94 7.29 1.71 10.07
C VAL A 94 6.80 3.00 10.70
N VAL A 95 7.71 3.77 11.32
CA VAL A 95 7.35 5.01 12.01
C VAL A 95 6.91 6.10 11.03
N LEU A 96 7.60 6.25 9.89
CA LEU A 96 7.23 7.23 8.86
C LEU A 96 5.86 6.94 8.24
N ASN A 97 5.59 5.67 7.89
CA ASN A 97 4.27 5.29 7.36
C ASN A 97 3.15 5.51 8.39
N LEU A 98 3.43 5.28 9.68
CA LEU A 98 2.48 5.56 10.74
C LEU A 98 2.18 7.07 10.81
N ILE A 99 3.21 7.91 10.86
CA ILE A 99 3.05 9.38 10.95
C ILE A 99 2.35 9.92 9.71
N ILE A 100 2.83 9.60 8.51
CA ILE A 100 2.26 10.10 7.26
C ILE A 100 0.85 9.56 7.06
N GLY A 101 0.63 8.27 7.33
CA GLY A 101 -0.68 7.62 7.20
C GLY A 101 -1.73 8.25 8.11
N ILE A 102 -1.39 8.50 9.39
CA ILE A 102 -2.29 9.18 10.32
C ILE A 102 -2.52 10.63 9.90
N SER A 103 -1.45 11.38 9.62
CA SER A 103 -1.55 12.80 9.30
C SER A 103 -2.36 13.03 8.02
N PHE A 104 -2.07 12.28 6.95
CA PHE A 104 -2.80 12.35 5.70
C PHE A 104 -4.26 11.93 5.89
N GLY A 105 -4.51 10.79 6.57
CA GLY A 105 -5.84 10.28 6.81
C GLY A 105 -6.72 11.28 7.58
N LEU A 106 -6.23 11.81 8.69
CA LEU A 106 -6.96 12.78 9.52
C LEU A 106 -7.19 14.10 8.79
N LEU A 107 -6.15 14.65 8.13
CA LEU A 107 -6.27 15.89 7.39
C LEU A 107 -7.30 15.78 6.27
N THR A 108 -7.23 14.69 5.51
CA THR A 108 -8.18 14.44 4.42
C THR A 108 -9.59 14.18 4.92
N LEU A 109 -9.79 13.48 6.05
CA LEU A 109 -11.11 13.28 6.65
C LEU A 109 -11.77 14.60 7.06
N VAL A 110 -11.01 15.53 7.62
CA VAL A 110 -11.54 16.85 8.03
C VAL A 110 -12.04 17.66 6.83
N PHE A 111 -11.34 17.56 5.70
CA PHE A 111 -11.66 18.30 4.47
C PHE A 111 -12.27 17.43 3.38
N LEU A 112 -12.84 16.28 3.71
CA LEU A 112 -13.29 15.30 2.73
C LEU A 112 -14.33 15.84 1.77
N ASP A 113 -15.39 16.46 2.27
CA ASP A 113 -16.46 17.00 1.44
C ASP A 113 -16.00 18.10 0.49
N PRO A 114 -15.29 19.16 0.95
CA PRO A 114 -14.71 20.15 0.05
C PRO A 114 -13.82 19.55 -1.04
N ILE A 115 -13.01 18.54 -0.70
CA ILE A 115 -12.13 17.88 -1.67
C ILE A 115 -12.95 17.09 -2.70
N LEU A 116 -13.97 16.35 -2.27
CA LEU A 116 -14.83 15.61 -3.19
C LEU A 116 -15.61 16.53 -4.13
N TYR A 117 -16.13 17.64 -3.63
CA TYR A 117 -16.77 18.65 -4.48
C TYR A 117 -15.80 19.30 -5.46
N PHE A 118 -14.56 19.55 -5.05
CA PHE A 118 -13.50 20.05 -5.94
C PHE A 118 -13.22 19.06 -7.10
N PHE A 119 -13.30 17.76 -6.85
CA PHE A 119 -13.17 16.74 -7.89
C PHE A 119 -14.45 16.48 -8.69
N GLY A 120 -15.51 17.26 -8.47
CA GLY A 120 -16.73 17.24 -9.27
C GLY A 120 -17.85 16.40 -8.69
N ALA A 121 -17.85 16.13 -7.39
CA ALA A 121 -18.99 15.49 -6.73
C ALA A 121 -20.24 16.37 -6.85
N SER A 122 -21.38 15.72 -7.08
CA SER A 122 -22.70 16.33 -7.04
C SER A 122 -23.47 15.83 -5.81
N ASP A 123 -24.59 16.47 -5.49
CA ASP A 123 -25.46 16.05 -4.39
C ASP A 123 -25.93 14.59 -4.53
N ALA A 124 -25.99 14.08 -5.77
CA ALA A 124 -26.37 12.69 -6.05
C ALA A 124 -25.22 11.70 -5.82
N THR A 125 -23.96 12.11 -5.92
CA THR A 125 -22.79 11.21 -5.87
C THR A 125 -21.97 11.36 -4.60
N ILE A 126 -22.06 12.50 -3.92
CA ILE A 126 -21.24 12.81 -2.73
C ILE A 126 -21.44 11.79 -1.60
N GLY A 127 -22.66 11.28 -1.42
CA GLY A 127 -22.96 10.28 -0.40
C GLY A 127 -22.16 9.01 -0.58
N TYR A 128 -22.12 8.46 -1.79
CA TYR A 128 -21.37 7.26 -2.13
C TYR A 128 -19.85 7.47 -2.00
N ALA A 129 -19.35 8.59 -2.53
CA ALA A 129 -17.93 8.93 -2.43
C ALA A 129 -17.48 9.09 -0.98
N ARG A 130 -18.30 9.76 -0.14
CA ARG A 130 -18.03 9.95 1.28
C ARG A 130 -18.01 8.63 2.05
N GLU A 131 -19.01 7.77 1.85
CA GLU A 131 -19.10 6.47 2.51
C GLU A 131 -17.88 5.60 2.21
N TYR A 132 -17.50 5.51 0.95
CA TYR A 132 -16.32 4.75 0.53
C TYR A 132 -15.03 5.35 1.10
N MET A 133 -14.81 6.64 0.84
CA MET A 133 -13.53 7.29 1.16
C MET A 133 -13.31 7.42 2.66
N SER A 134 -14.36 7.62 3.46
CA SER A 134 -14.23 7.67 4.92
C SER A 134 -13.63 6.36 5.47
N VAL A 135 -14.09 5.20 5.02
CA VAL A 135 -13.56 3.90 5.44
C VAL A 135 -12.11 3.73 4.99
N ILE A 136 -11.81 4.06 3.73
CA ILE A 136 -10.44 3.99 3.20
C ILE A 136 -9.50 4.89 4.00
N LEU A 137 -9.90 6.11 4.36
CA LEU A 137 -9.06 7.04 5.12
C LEU A 137 -8.83 6.59 6.56
N TRP A 138 -9.81 5.97 7.22
CA TRP A 138 -9.59 5.31 8.51
C TRP A 138 -8.59 4.16 8.41
N GLY A 139 -8.63 3.40 7.30
CA GLY A 139 -7.68 2.34 6.98
C GLY A 139 -6.34 2.81 6.39
N ASN A 140 -6.16 4.11 6.17
CA ASN A 140 -5.02 4.66 5.42
C ASN A 140 -3.65 4.31 6.02
N VAL A 141 -3.54 4.25 7.34
CA VAL A 141 -2.32 3.78 8.04
C VAL A 141 -1.96 2.35 7.62
N VAL A 142 -2.96 1.48 7.52
CA VAL A 142 -2.78 0.08 7.09
C VAL A 142 -2.28 0.04 5.65
N THR A 143 -2.89 0.83 4.77
CA THR A 143 -2.49 0.93 3.36
C THR A 143 -1.05 1.39 3.21
N HIS A 144 -0.67 2.48 3.89
CA HIS A 144 0.71 3.00 3.85
C HIS A 144 1.72 1.99 4.41
N MET A 145 1.40 1.34 5.53
CA MET A 145 2.25 0.33 6.14
C MET A 145 2.43 -0.87 5.21
N TYR A 146 1.32 -1.36 4.63
CA TYR A 146 1.33 -2.47 3.67
C TYR A 146 2.19 -2.15 2.43
N LEU A 147 2.02 -0.97 1.83
CA LEU A 147 2.81 -0.54 0.66
C LEU A 147 4.29 -0.38 1.00
N GLY A 148 4.60 0.26 2.12
CA GLY A 148 5.97 0.49 2.56
C GLY A 148 6.71 -0.82 2.85
N LEU A 149 6.12 -1.72 3.62
CA LEU A 149 6.72 -3.02 3.94
C LEU A 149 6.83 -3.93 2.70
N ASN A 150 5.87 -3.85 1.78
CA ASN A 150 5.94 -4.58 0.52
C ASN A 150 7.14 -4.14 -0.33
N ALA A 151 7.42 -2.84 -0.39
CA ALA A 151 8.59 -2.29 -1.08
C ALA A 151 9.90 -2.76 -0.42
N VAL A 152 9.97 -2.75 0.92
CA VAL A 152 11.14 -3.23 1.67
C VAL A 152 11.34 -4.74 1.48
N LEU A 153 10.28 -5.56 1.42
CA LEU A 153 10.40 -7.00 1.11
C LEU A 153 11.08 -7.24 -0.24
N ARG A 154 10.70 -6.48 -1.26
CA ARG A 154 11.36 -6.58 -2.59
C ARG A 154 12.84 -6.19 -2.50
N ALA A 155 13.15 -5.10 -1.82
CA ALA A 155 14.51 -4.60 -1.64
C ALA A 155 15.39 -5.55 -0.81
N ALA A 156 14.80 -6.26 0.15
CA ALA A 156 15.46 -7.26 0.98
C ALA A 156 15.72 -8.59 0.24
N GLY A 157 15.41 -8.69 -1.04
CA GLY A 157 15.64 -9.89 -1.85
C GLY A 157 14.50 -10.90 -1.82
N HIS A 158 13.31 -10.51 -1.37
CA HIS A 158 12.12 -11.36 -1.29
C HIS A 158 10.98 -10.93 -2.23
N PRO A 159 11.22 -10.76 -3.56
CA PRO A 159 10.20 -10.30 -4.49
C PRO A 159 9.00 -11.26 -4.58
N ARG A 160 9.21 -12.57 -4.41
CA ARG A 160 8.12 -13.56 -4.37
C ARG A 160 7.24 -13.39 -3.15
N LYS A 161 7.80 -13.11 -1.95
CA LYS A 161 7.02 -12.86 -0.74
C LYS A 161 6.19 -11.58 -0.90
N ALA A 162 6.76 -10.54 -1.50
CA ALA A 162 6.03 -9.31 -1.82
C ALA A 162 4.87 -9.54 -2.80
N MET A 163 5.08 -10.36 -3.85
CA MET A 163 4.03 -10.77 -4.78
C MET A 163 2.92 -11.54 -4.06
N TYR A 164 3.26 -12.50 -3.21
CA TYR A 164 2.27 -13.26 -2.45
C TYR A 164 1.45 -12.38 -1.51
N ALA A 165 2.04 -11.34 -0.90
CA ALA A 165 1.28 -10.35 -0.13
C ALA A 165 0.22 -9.66 -1.00
N THR A 166 0.59 -9.26 -2.21
CA THR A 166 -0.35 -8.62 -3.17
C THR A 166 -1.43 -9.59 -3.62
N ILE A 167 -1.08 -10.81 -4.01
CA ILE A 167 -2.06 -11.83 -4.42
C ILE A 167 -3.01 -12.16 -3.27
N LEU A 168 -2.51 -12.27 -2.04
CA LEU A 168 -3.32 -12.51 -0.85
C LEU A 168 -4.34 -11.38 -0.66
N THR A 169 -3.91 -10.12 -0.75
CA THR A 169 -4.81 -8.95 -0.66
C THR A 169 -5.90 -9.00 -1.72
N VAL A 170 -5.53 -9.23 -2.98
CA VAL A 170 -6.47 -9.29 -4.10
C VAL A 170 -7.47 -10.44 -3.95
N THR A 171 -6.98 -11.61 -3.58
CA THR A 171 -7.84 -12.80 -3.41
C THR A 171 -8.83 -12.64 -2.26
N ILE A 172 -8.37 -12.15 -1.11
CA ILE A 172 -9.23 -11.92 0.05
C ILE A 172 -10.28 -10.87 -0.27
N ASN A 173 -9.86 -9.77 -0.90
CA ASN A 173 -10.80 -8.71 -1.28
C ASN A 173 -11.86 -9.23 -2.27
N ALA A 174 -11.48 -9.95 -3.33
CA ALA A 174 -12.41 -10.53 -4.29
C ALA A 174 -13.44 -11.50 -3.66
N ILE A 175 -13.10 -12.11 -2.52
CA ILE A 175 -14.02 -12.96 -1.75
C ILE A 175 -14.92 -12.10 -0.84
N LEU A 176 -14.35 -11.08 -0.18
CA LEU A 176 -15.05 -10.26 0.79
C LEU A 176 -15.99 -9.25 0.13
N ASP A 177 -15.67 -8.74 -1.06
CA ASP A 177 -16.51 -7.78 -1.79
C ASP A 177 -17.94 -8.29 -1.99
N PRO A 178 -18.16 -9.44 -2.67
CA PRO A 178 -19.53 -9.93 -2.86
C PRO A 178 -20.20 -10.28 -1.52
N LEU A 179 -19.46 -10.73 -0.53
CA LEU A 179 -20.02 -11.04 0.77
C LEU A 179 -20.55 -9.78 1.47
N PHE A 180 -19.79 -8.68 1.45
CA PHE A 180 -20.16 -7.44 2.15
C PHE A 180 -21.15 -6.61 1.33
N ILE A 181 -21.00 -6.58 0.01
CA ILE A 181 -21.91 -5.82 -0.86
C ILE A 181 -23.28 -6.49 -0.94
N PHE A 182 -23.33 -7.79 -1.26
CA PHE A 182 -24.58 -8.52 -1.50
C PHE A 182 -25.06 -9.28 -0.26
N GLY A 183 -24.16 -10.00 0.44
CA GLY A 183 -24.52 -10.83 1.58
C GLY A 183 -24.99 -10.02 2.78
N PHE A 184 -24.26 -8.99 3.16
CA PHE A 184 -24.62 -8.10 4.27
C PHE A 184 -25.37 -6.84 3.83
N GLY A 185 -25.43 -6.55 2.55
CA GLY A 185 -26.12 -5.39 2.02
C GLY A 185 -25.47 -4.05 2.39
N TRP A 186 -24.15 -4.05 2.66
CA TRP A 186 -23.44 -2.82 3.06
C TRP A 186 -23.06 -1.90 1.88
N GLY A 187 -23.40 -2.30 0.66
CA GLY A 187 -23.19 -1.48 -0.53
C GLY A 187 -21.72 -1.06 -0.72
N ILE A 188 -21.51 0.18 -1.15
CA ILE A 188 -20.16 0.73 -1.43
C ILE A 188 -19.26 0.78 -0.18
N ARG A 189 -19.86 0.97 0.99
CA ARG A 189 -19.15 0.92 2.26
C ARG A 189 -18.60 -0.48 2.53
N GLY A 190 -19.32 -1.53 2.13
CA GLY A 190 -18.88 -2.91 2.21
C GLY A 190 -17.62 -3.17 1.39
N ALA A 191 -17.55 -2.65 0.16
CA ALA A 191 -16.36 -2.73 -0.69
C ALA A 191 -15.14 -2.07 -0.02
N ALA A 192 -15.30 -0.87 0.55
CA ALA A 192 -14.21 -0.20 1.25
C ALA A 192 -13.72 -0.99 2.48
N ILE A 193 -14.64 -1.57 3.27
CA ILE A 193 -14.30 -2.44 4.41
C ILE A 193 -13.56 -3.68 3.94
N ALA A 194 -14.00 -4.33 2.86
CA ALA A 194 -13.34 -5.49 2.28
C ALA A 194 -11.89 -5.18 1.88
N THR A 195 -11.66 -4.03 1.25
CA THR A 195 -10.34 -3.56 0.88
C THR A 195 -9.42 -3.40 2.09
N VAL A 196 -9.87 -2.69 3.13
CA VAL A 196 -9.08 -2.46 4.34
C VAL A 196 -8.79 -3.77 5.07
N LEU A 197 -9.78 -4.67 5.20
CA LEU A 197 -9.58 -5.97 5.85
C LEU A 197 -8.60 -6.85 5.07
N ALA A 198 -8.68 -6.88 3.75
CA ALA A 198 -7.73 -7.63 2.93
C ALA A 198 -6.29 -7.12 3.13
N GLN A 199 -6.12 -5.81 3.20
CA GLN A 199 -4.82 -5.19 3.49
C GLN A 199 -4.33 -5.49 4.92
N ILE A 200 -5.22 -5.51 5.93
CA ILE A 200 -4.87 -5.87 7.31
C ILE A 200 -4.33 -7.30 7.35
N LEU A 201 -5.01 -8.26 6.71
CA LEU A 201 -4.59 -9.66 6.69
C LEU A 201 -3.24 -9.84 5.99
N ALA A 202 -3.03 -9.16 4.86
CA ALA A 202 -1.74 -9.16 4.17
C ALA A 202 -0.65 -8.49 5.02
N LEU A 203 -0.97 -7.41 5.73
CA LEU A 203 -0.05 -6.73 6.63
C LEU A 203 0.34 -7.61 7.82
N VAL A 204 -0.59 -8.33 8.42
CA VAL A 204 -0.30 -9.33 9.47
C VAL A 204 0.69 -10.38 8.96
N TRP A 205 0.51 -10.84 7.73
CA TRP A 205 1.44 -11.78 7.12
C TRP A 205 2.84 -11.16 6.90
N GLN A 206 2.91 -9.90 6.42
CA GLN A 206 4.18 -9.17 6.30
C GLN A 206 4.87 -8.98 7.67
N PHE A 207 4.11 -8.64 8.71
CA PHE A 207 4.65 -8.53 10.07
C PHE A 207 5.22 -9.86 10.57
N ARG A 208 4.59 -10.99 10.24
CA ARG A 208 5.13 -12.33 10.58
C ARG A 208 6.47 -12.58 9.90
N ILE A 209 6.60 -12.19 8.61
CA ILE A 209 7.88 -12.34 7.89
C ILE A 209 8.98 -11.51 8.56
N PHE A 210 8.70 -10.23 8.85
CA PHE A 210 9.69 -9.38 9.51
C PHE A 210 9.88 -9.66 11.01
N SER A 211 9.06 -10.52 11.60
CA SER A 211 9.26 -11.00 12.99
C SER A 211 10.18 -12.20 13.08
N ASP A 212 10.45 -12.87 11.96
CA ASP A 212 11.40 -13.98 11.91
C ASP A 212 12.84 -13.46 12.03
N ARG A 213 13.52 -13.85 13.12
CA ARG A 213 14.91 -13.45 13.40
C ARG A 213 15.93 -14.06 12.45
N ASN A 214 15.56 -15.09 11.69
CA ASN A 214 16.41 -15.69 10.67
C ASN A 214 16.45 -14.86 9.39
N GLU A 215 15.48 -13.94 9.22
CA GLU A 215 15.50 -13.02 8.08
C GLU A 215 16.57 -11.93 8.27
N LEU A 216 17.19 -11.54 7.17
CA LEU A 216 18.26 -10.52 7.15
C LEU A 216 17.79 -9.18 7.74
N LEU A 217 16.55 -8.80 7.40
CA LEU A 217 15.86 -7.64 7.97
C LEU A 217 14.69 -8.13 8.82
N HIS A 218 14.72 -7.84 10.11
CA HIS A 218 13.67 -8.23 11.04
C HIS A 218 13.41 -7.16 12.09
N PHE A 219 12.24 -7.21 12.71
CA PHE A 219 11.90 -6.28 13.79
C PHE A 219 12.71 -6.57 15.05
N ARG A 220 13.39 -5.55 15.57
CA ARG A 220 14.10 -5.61 16.86
C ARG A 220 13.94 -4.30 17.64
N ARG A 221 14.17 -4.36 18.92
CA ARG A 221 14.14 -3.15 19.77
C ARG A 221 15.23 -2.15 19.31
N GLY A 222 14.88 -0.86 19.31
CA GLY A 222 15.84 0.23 19.01
C GLY A 222 15.92 0.67 17.54
N ILE A 223 15.28 -0.03 16.58
CA ILE A 223 15.28 0.38 15.17
C ILE A 223 14.27 1.48 14.86
N TYR A 224 13.26 1.67 15.72
CA TYR A 224 12.16 2.60 15.51
C TYR A 224 12.51 4.06 15.80
N ARG A 225 13.70 4.32 16.37
CA ARG A 225 14.14 5.69 16.61
C ARG A 225 14.44 6.38 15.28
N LEU A 226 13.67 7.42 14.97
CA LEU A 226 13.87 8.20 13.76
C LEU A 226 15.25 8.83 13.74
N LYS A 227 15.98 8.62 12.65
CA LYS A 227 17.26 9.26 12.37
C LYS A 227 17.07 10.28 11.25
N GLY A 228 17.27 11.56 11.53
CA GLY A 228 17.04 12.64 10.57
C GLY A 228 17.75 12.43 9.24
N LYS A 229 18.96 11.87 9.22
CA LYS A 229 19.70 11.52 7.99
C LYS A 229 18.99 10.44 7.18
N ILE A 230 18.46 9.39 7.82
CA ILE A 230 17.71 8.31 7.15
C ILE A 230 16.41 8.89 6.60
N VAL A 231 15.66 9.60 7.43
CA VAL A 231 14.37 10.23 7.05
C VAL A 231 14.56 11.14 5.83
N ARG A 232 15.55 12.06 5.88
CA ARG A 232 15.83 12.97 4.78
C ARG A 232 16.17 12.21 3.49
N ASN A 233 16.99 11.17 3.55
CA ASN A 233 17.38 10.40 2.38
C ASN A 233 16.21 9.59 1.82
N VAL A 234 15.39 8.96 2.67
CA VAL A 234 14.17 8.24 2.26
C VAL A 234 13.24 9.18 1.51
N LEU A 235 12.94 10.35 2.10
CA LEU A 235 12.03 11.31 1.49
C LEU A 235 12.62 11.92 0.21
N ALA A 236 13.90 12.26 0.20
CA ALA A 236 14.56 12.82 -0.99
C ALA A 236 14.55 11.86 -2.18
N ILE A 237 14.83 10.57 -1.96
CA ILE A 237 14.80 9.55 -3.01
C ILE A 237 13.36 9.27 -3.45
N GLY A 238 12.43 9.16 -2.49
CA GLY A 238 11.02 8.89 -2.76
C GLY A 238 10.28 10.05 -3.43
N MET A 239 10.80 11.28 -3.36
CA MET A 239 10.19 12.46 -3.99
C MET A 239 10.12 12.35 -5.51
N SER A 240 11.11 11.72 -6.14
CA SER A 240 11.11 11.56 -7.61
C SER A 240 9.90 10.76 -8.12
N PRO A 241 9.64 9.51 -7.67
CA PRO A 241 8.44 8.80 -8.07
C PRO A 241 7.14 9.44 -7.56
N PHE A 242 7.17 10.15 -6.42
CA PHE A 242 6.01 10.87 -5.91
C PHE A 242 5.53 11.97 -6.85
N LEU A 243 6.46 12.73 -7.47
CA LEU A 243 6.12 13.81 -8.42
C LEU A 243 5.72 13.29 -9.81
N MET A 244 5.94 12.00 -10.09
CA MET A 244 5.62 11.38 -11.38
C MET A 244 4.26 10.66 -11.39
N ASN A 245 3.63 10.49 -10.22
CA ASN A 245 2.29 9.91 -10.05
C ASN A 245 1.24 11.02 -9.94
#